data_5d64ca9fa4726958d73f570c43992ae7
#
_entry.id   5d64ca9fa4726958d73f570c43992ae7
#
_cell.length_a   1.000
_cell.length_b   1.000
_cell.length_c   1.000
_cell.angle_alpha   90.00
_cell.angle_beta   90.00
_cell.angle_gamma   90.00
#
_symmetry.space_group_name_H-M   'P 1'
#
loop_
_entity.id
_entity.type
_entity.pdbx_description
1 polymer ?
#
loop_
_entity_poly.entity_id
_entity_poly.type
_entity_poly.pdbx_seq_one_letter_code
_entity_poly.pdbx_strand_id
1 'polypeptide(L)'
;MTKDSVGSETFVVRAGFWRIVLLGPLMLFAALLFFFLALVLFISVGNVLGKLALVAIALALALLAAYFLLILSTLAMRVEVGPSEVRFRVPNWRGGVVAWLPWVRAALPYGDIAGVETRDEVYSSFGMTSVQTAYCAVSKEGRRIVFAYTSPLANWNYQFAEAAKLIALRASVPLIDRGAVAVGGITPAIVRGTPSWDTPNMSPEERVEAGNKAARAMQLAFVVVVIALSIRACTQH
;
A
#
# COMPACT_ATOMS: atom_id res chain seq x y z
N MET A 1 -29.02 6.00 -23.63
CA MET A 1 -27.57 6.27 -23.55
C MET A 1 -26.93 5.67 -24.80
N THR A 2 -26.55 6.49 -25.74
CA THR A 2 -26.04 6.07 -27.04
C THR A 2 -24.64 5.51 -26.89
N LYS A 3 -24.36 4.38 -27.53
CA LYS A 3 -23.13 3.58 -27.49
C LYS A 3 -21.87 4.32 -27.94
N ASP A 4 -22.02 5.50 -28.54
CA ASP A 4 -20.94 6.25 -29.21
C ASP A 4 -20.21 7.26 -28.30
N SER A 5 -20.69 7.55 -27.09
CA SER A 5 -20.06 8.52 -26.19
C SER A 5 -19.01 7.96 -25.24
N VAL A 6 -18.87 6.64 -25.16
CA VAL A 6 -17.92 5.97 -24.22
C VAL A 6 -16.48 5.97 -24.75
N GLY A 7 -16.27 6.25 -26.03
CA GLY A 7 -14.97 6.07 -26.70
C GLY A 7 -13.97 7.22 -26.62
N SER A 8 -14.43 8.45 -26.42
CA SER A 8 -13.56 9.64 -26.59
C SER A 8 -13.07 10.28 -25.30
N GLU A 9 -13.65 9.95 -24.17
CA GLU A 9 -13.35 10.62 -22.90
C GLU A 9 -12.20 9.95 -22.17
N THR A 10 -11.20 10.76 -21.76
CA THR A 10 -10.07 10.28 -20.94
C THR A 10 -10.51 10.18 -19.48
N PHE A 11 -10.45 8.99 -18.92
CA PHE A 11 -10.69 8.75 -17.49
C PHE A 11 -9.37 8.84 -16.72
N VAL A 12 -9.31 9.69 -15.69
CA VAL A 12 -8.07 9.95 -14.95
C VAL A 12 -8.27 9.64 -13.47
N VAL A 13 -7.51 8.69 -12.95
CA VAL A 13 -7.39 8.41 -11.52
C VAL A 13 -6.18 9.15 -10.98
N ARG A 14 -6.43 10.09 -10.07
CA ARG A 14 -5.40 10.88 -9.38
C ARG A 14 -5.91 11.32 -8.01
N ALA A 15 -5.00 11.77 -7.15
CA ALA A 15 -5.39 12.43 -5.91
C ALA A 15 -6.20 13.70 -6.24
N GLY A 16 -7.28 13.91 -5.50
CA GLY A 16 -8.06 15.16 -5.61
C GLY A 16 -7.23 16.36 -5.18
N PHE A 17 -7.47 17.51 -5.82
CA PHE A 17 -6.75 18.78 -5.56
C PHE A 17 -6.65 19.11 -4.06
N TRP A 18 -7.77 19.07 -3.35
CA TRP A 18 -7.80 19.36 -1.91
C TRP A 18 -6.96 18.39 -1.08
N ARG A 19 -6.83 17.14 -1.48
CA ARG A 19 -5.95 16.18 -0.80
C ARG A 19 -4.48 16.56 -0.99
N ILE A 20 -4.10 16.95 -2.20
CA ILE A 20 -2.72 17.39 -2.48
C ILE A 20 -2.40 18.63 -1.64
N VAL A 21 -3.30 19.62 -1.60
CA VAL A 21 -3.09 20.90 -0.91
C VAL A 21 -3.08 20.74 0.61
N LEU A 22 -3.95 19.89 1.18
CA LEU A 22 -4.05 19.72 2.63
C LEU A 22 -3.09 18.65 3.16
N LEU A 23 -3.08 17.46 2.54
CA LEU A 23 -2.26 16.35 3.03
C LEU A 23 -0.81 16.44 2.59
N GLY A 24 -0.52 17.01 1.42
CA GLY A 24 0.84 17.11 0.91
C GLY A 24 1.77 17.85 1.88
N PRO A 25 1.49 19.12 2.21
CA PRO A 25 2.28 19.90 3.17
C PRO A 25 2.30 19.27 4.57
N LEU A 26 1.16 18.73 5.04
CA LEU A 26 1.08 18.08 6.34
C LEU A 26 1.98 16.84 6.43
N MET A 27 1.93 15.97 5.42
CA MET A 27 2.75 14.75 5.39
C MET A 27 4.23 15.07 5.22
N LEU A 28 4.56 16.08 4.40
CA LEU A 28 5.94 16.55 4.25
C LEU A 28 6.47 17.12 5.57
N PHE A 29 5.69 17.98 6.24
CA PHE A 29 6.05 18.53 7.53
C PHE A 29 6.26 17.43 8.58
N ALA A 30 5.34 16.48 8.68
CA ALA A 30 5.47 15.35 9.58
C ALA A 30 6.73 14.50 9.29
N ALA A 31 7.00 14.22 8.02
CA ALA A 31 8.21 13.48 7.62
C ALA A 31 9.49 14.22 8.03
N LEU A 32 9.57 15.52 7.77
CA LEU A 32 10.72 16.36 8.14
C LEU A 32 10.87 16.44 9.66
N LEU A 33 9.77 16.62 10.40
CA LEU A 33 9.78 16.67 11.86
C LEU A 33 10.31 15.36 12.47
N PHE A 34 9.78 14.22 12.04
CA PHE A 34 10.21 12.92 12.56
C PHE A 34 11.64 12.58 12.15
N PHE A 35 12.05 12.95 10.94
CA PHE A 35 13.44 12.81 10.52
C PHE A 35 14.38 13.66 11.37
N PHE A 36 14.02 14.92 11.63
CA PHE A 36 14.80 15.81 12.48
C PHE A 36 14.90 15.29 13.91
N LEU A 37 13.79 14.84 14.50
CA LEU A 37 13.80 14.24 15.84
C LEU A 37 14.67 12.97 15.89
N ALA A 38 14.61 12.11 14.87
CA ALA A 38 15.48 10.94 14.77
C ALA A 38 16.95 11.33 14.73
N LEU A 39 17.30 12.37 13.97
CA LEU A 39 18.67 12.89 13.85
C LEU A 39 19.16 13.45 15.18
N VAL A 40 18.35 14.29 15.85
CA VAL A 40 18.68 14.88 17.17
C VAL A 40 18.91 13.78 18.20
N LEU A 41 18.05 12.78 18.28
CA LEU A 41 18.20 11.64 19.18
C LEU A 41 19.46 10.83 18.87
N PHE A 42 19.77 10.61 17.59
CA PHE A 42 20.96 9.89 17.17
C PHE A 42 22.25 10.59 17.58
N ILE A 43 22.27 11.93 17.53
CA ILE A 43 23.45 12.77 17.90
C ILE A 43 23.59 12.92 19.42
N SER A 44 22.48 12.95 20.17
CA SER A 44 22.44 13.32 21.63
C SER A 44 22.91 12.24 22.59
N VAL A 45 23.71 11.28 22.14
CA VAL A 45 23.97 10.03 22.86
C VAL A 45 25.07 10.12 23.91
N GLY A 46 24.74 9.89 25.19
CA GLY A 46 25.69 9.89 26.32
C GLY A 46 26.24 8.53 26.80
N ASN A 47 25.42 7.62 27.30
CA ASN A 47 25.86 6.33 27.88
C ASN A 47 25.38 5.10 27.09
N VAL A 48 26.00 3.93 27.30
CA VAL A 48 25.80 2.74 26.42
C VAL A 48 24.38 2.17 26.44
N LEU A 49 23.72 2.09 27.60
CA LEU A 49 22.37 1.56 27.71
C LEU A 49 21.32 2.55 27.17
N GLY A 50 21.49 3.83 27.49
CA GLY A 50 20.68 4.90 26.91
C GLY A 50 20.85 4.97 25.38
N LYS A 51 22.05 4.64 24.88
CA LYS A 51 22.34 4.52 23.44
C LYS A 51 21.41 3.53 22.73
N LEU A 52 21.26 2.33 23.22
CA LEU A 52 20.41 1.30 22.56
C LEU A 52 18.94 1.72 22.51
N ALA A 53 18.42 2.27 23.60
CA ALA A 53 17.04 2.78 23.63
C ALA A 53 16.83 3.95 22.67
N LEU A 54 17.76 4.93 22.67
CA LEU A 54 17.70 6.08 21.78
C LEU A 54 17.84 5.70 20.30
N VAL A 55 18.72 4.75 19.97
CA VAL A 55 18.85 4.23 18.61
C VAL A 55 17.54 3.55 18.16
N ALA A 56 16.91 2.74 19.03
CA ALA A 56 15.63 2.11 18.71
C ALA A 56 14.52 3.15 18.45
N ILE A 57 14.45 4.21 19.28
CA ILE A 57 13.49 5.31 19.09
C ILE A 57 13.80 6.08 17.81
N ALA A 58 15.05 6.41 17.54
CA ALA A 58 15.48 7.12 16.34
C ALA A 58 15.12 6.31 15.07
N LEU A 59 15.34 4.99 15.11
CA LEU A 59 14.96 4.08 14.03
C LEU A 59 13.44 4.08 13.81
N ALA A 60 12.65 4.00 14.88
CA ALA A 60 11.20 4.03 14.80
C ALA A 60 10.70 5.36 14.19
N LEU A 61 11.27 6.51 14.59
CA LEU A 61 10.95 7.81 14.01
C LEU A 61 11.36 7.92 12.54
N ALA A 62 12.51 7.38 12.15
CA ALA A 62 12.94 7.33 10.75
C ALA A 62 12.00 6.46 9.90
N LEU A 63 11.53 5.34 10.43
CA LEU A 63 10.54 4.48 9.77
C LEU A 63 9.19 5.21 9.61
N LEU A 64 8.79 5.98 10.62
CA LEU A 64 7.57 6.78 10.56
C LEU A 64 7.70 7.91 9.52
N ALA A 65 8.85 8.58 9.45
CA ALA A 65 9.15 9.56 8.40
C ALA A 65 9.08 8.93 7.00
N ALA A 66 9.68 7.74 6.82
CA ALA A 66 9.59 6.98 5.57
C ALA A 66 8.14 6.62 5.21
N TYR A 67 7.31 6.29 6.20
CA TYR A 67 5.89 6.03 6.00
C TYR A 67 5.13 7.27 5.51
N PHE A 68 5.39 8.46 6.07
CA PHE A 68 4.80 9.71 5.60
C PHE A 68 5.25 10.07 4.18
N LEU A 69 6.53 9.84 3.84
CA LEU A 69 7.02 10.02 2.48
C LEU A 69 6.36 9.05 1.49
N LEU A 70 6.07 7.81 1.92
CA LEU A 70 5.32 6.85 1.12
C LEU A 70 3.91 7.38 0.83
N ILE A 71 3.19 7.88 1.85
CA ILE A 71 1.86 8.48 1.67
C ILE A 71 1.94 9.66 0.71
N LEU A 72 2.92 10.54 0.90
CA LEU A 72 3.14 11.69 0.01
C LEU A 72 3.36 11.25 -1.44
N SER A 73 4.14 10.19 -1.67
CA SER A 73 4.38 9.67 -3.00
C SER A 73 3.08 9.20 -3.69
N THR A 74 2.13 8.64 -2.93
CA THR A 74 0.85 8.20 -3.50
C THR A 74 -0.01 9.35 -4.03
N LEU A 75 0.17 10.56 -3.50
CA LEU A 75 -0.54 11.75 -3.98
C LEU A 75 -0.11 12.16 -5.40
N ALA A 76 1.11 11.83 -5.81
CA ALA A 76 1.64 12.11 -7.15
C ALA A 76 1.29 11.02 -8.18
N MET A 77 0.60 9.97 -7.74
CA MET A 77 0.21 8.86 -8.60
C MET A 77 -0.87 9.27 -9.61
N ARG A 78 -0.76 8.74 -10.84
CA ARG A 78 -1.70 9.01 -11.92
C ARG A 78 -1.85 7.80 -12.82
N VAL A 79 -3.09 7.43 -13.08
CA VAL A 79 -3.47 6.45 -14.10
C VAL A 79 -4.43 7.14 -15.06
N GLU A 80 -4.06 7.19 -16.33
CA GLU A 80 -4.85 7.81 -17.39
C GLU A 80 -5.32 6.73 -18.36
N VAL A 81 -6.61 6.53 -18.43
CA VAL A 81 -7.24 5.61 -19.37
C VAL A 81 -7.74 6.44 -20.55
N GLY A 82 -6.89 6.60 -21.56
CA GLY A 82 -7.14 7.38 -22.77
C GLY A 82 -7.96 6.61 -23.82
N PRO A 83 -8.27 7.22 -24.97
CA PRO A 83 -9.05 6.56 -26.02
C PRO A 83 -8.29 5.43 -26.72
N SER A 84 -6.96 5.52 -26.87
CA SER A 84 -6.13 4.56 -27.62
C SER A 84 -5.14 3.79 -26.76
N GLU A 85 -4.81 4.31 -25.58
CA GLU A 85 -3.81 3.74 -24.68
C GLU A 85 -4.12 4.03 -23.21
N VAL A 86 -3.50 3.29 -22.32
CA VAL A 86 -3.45 3.60 -20.90
C VAL A 86 -2.04 4.06 -20.52
N ARG A 87 -1.96 5.12 -19.71
CA ARG A 87 -0.71 5.68 -19.20
C ARG A 87 -0.64 5.50 -17.69
N PHE A 88 0.45 4.93 -17.25
CA PHE A 88 0.74 4.72 -15.83
C PHE A 88 1.88 5.62 -15.38
N ARG A 89 1.66 6.33 -14.29
CA ARG A 89 2.68 7.02 -13.51
C ARG A 89 2.45 6.64 -12.05
N VAL A 90 3.05 5.55 -11.62
CA VAL A 90 2.78 4.93 -10.33
C VAL A 90 4.07 4.54 -9.63
N PRO A 91 4.09 4.46 -8.29
CA PRO A 91 5.22 3.89 -7.56
C PRO A 91 5.49 2.45 -8.02
N ASN A 92 6.75 2.04 -8.00
CA ASN A 92 7.07 0.63 -8.23
C ASN A 92 6.72 -0.20 -6.98
N TRP A 93 5.46 -0.58 -6.88
CA TRP A 93 4.92 -1.30 -5.74
C TRP A 93 5.62 -2.63 -5.45
N ARG A 94 6.35 -3.18 -6.43
CA ARG A 94 7.00 -4.49 -6.33
C ARG A 94 8.53 -4.44 -6.49
N GLY A 95 9.12 -3.26 -6.54
CA GLY A 95 10.52 -3.09 -6.95
C GLY A 95 11.54 -2.92 -5.84
N GLY A 96 11.17 -2.98 -4.58
CA GLY A 96 12.19 -2.77 -3.54
C GLY A 96 11.68 -2.55 -2.13
N VAL A 97 12.63 -2.44 -1.21
CA VAL A 97 12.39 -2.18 0.23
C VAL A 97 11.66 -0.86 0.45
N VAL A 98 11.82 0.08 -0.48
CA VAL A 98 11.19 1.40 -0.43
C VAL A 98 10.22 1.51 -1.60
N ALA A 99 8.94 1.32 -1.32
CA ALA A 99 7.87 1.22 -2.32
C ALA A 99 7.60 2.49 -3.14
N TRP A 100 8.37 3.57 -2.96
CA TRP A 100 8.21 4.83 -3.68
C TRP A 100 9.32 5.12 -4.70
N LEU A 101 10.35 4.26 -4.79
CA LEU A 101 11.44 4.38 -5.76
C LEU A 101 11.80 3.01 -6.36
N PRO A 102 12.04 2.90 -7.65
CA PRO A 102 11.78 3.89 -8.69
C PRO A 102 10.29 3.96 -9.11
N TRP A 103 9.91 5.04 -9.77
CA TRP A 103 8.57 5.16 -10.35
C TRP A 103 8.45 4.38 -11.66
N VAL A 104 7.33 3.71 -11.82
CA VAL A 104 6.94 3.11 -13.11
C VAL A 104 6.23 4.17 -13.94
N ARG A 105 6.79 4.45 -15.12
CA ARG A 105 6.18 5.24 -16.16
C ARG A 105 6.04 4.35 -17.38
N ALA A 106 4.82 4.08 -17.79
CA ALA A 106 4.54 3.23 -18.92
C ALA A 106 3.31 3.73 -19.66
N ALA A 107 3.33 3.60 -20.97
CA ALA A 107 2.17 3.73 -21.83
C ALA A 107 1.94 2.37 -22.50
N LEU A 108 0.72 1.86 -22.46
CA LEU A 108 0.33 0.61 -23.09
C LEU A 108 -0.83 0.88 -24.04
N PRO A 109 -0.64 0.74 -25.34
CA PRO A 109 -1.72 0.66 -26.31
C PRO A 109 -2.65 -0.51 -25.97
N TYR A 110 -3.94 -0.36 -26.16
CA TYR A 110 -4.89 -1.43 -25.84
C TYR A 110 -4.62 -2.72 -26.61
N GLY A 111 -4.12 -2.58 -27.85
CA GLY A 111 -3.70 -3.74 -28.67
C GLY A 111 -2.59 -4.58 -28.05
N ASP A 112 -1.81 -4.02 -27.11
CA ASP A 112 -0.70 -4.72 -26.45
C ASP A 112 -1.08 -5.28 -25.08
N ILE A 113 -2.31 -5.07 -24.62
CA ILE A 113 -2.82 -5.62 -23.36
C ILE A 113 -3.39 -7.01 -23.60
N ALA A 114 -2.92 -7.99 -22.83
CA ALA A 114 -3.41 -9.36 -22.85
C ALA A 114 -4.52 -9.60 -21.80
N GLY A 115 -4.53 -8.83 -20.71
CA GLY A 115 -5.52 -8.96 -19.66
C GLY A 115 -5.35 -7.92 -18.56
N VAL A 116 -6.37 -7.79 -17.72
CA VAL A 116 -6.31 -7.03 -16.48
C VAL A 116 -6.56 -8.00 -15.34
N GLU A 117 -5.69 -8.00 -14.35
CA GLU A 117 -5.74 -8.95 -13.23
C GLU A 117 -5.96 -8.19 -11.92
N THR A 118 -6.76 -8.77 -11.03
CA THR A 118 -6.86 -8.37 -9.63
C THR A 118 -6.39 -9.51 -8.74
N ARG A 119 -5.81 -9.17 -7.59
CA ARG A 119 -5.36 -10.15 -6.62
C ARG A 119 -5.41 -9.57 -5.22
N ASP A 120 -5.98 -10.30 -4.29
CA ASP A 120 -5.96 -9.95 -2.87
C ASP A 120 -4.65 -10.42 -2.24
N GLU A 121 -3.88 -9.51 -1.67
CA GLU A 121 -2.65 -9.78 -0.93
C GLU A 121 -2.94 -9.67 0.57
N VAL A 122 -2.84 -10.79 1.27
CA VAL A 122 -3.13 -10.91 2.70
C VAL A 122 -1.82 -10.83 3.48
N TYR A 123 -1.61 -9.71 4.13
CA TYR A 123 -0.46 -9.45 4.99
C TYR A 123 -0.82 -9.80 6.43
N SER A 124 -0.01 -10.64 7.06
CA SER A 124 -0.15 -10.95 8.48
C SER A 124 1.17 -10.64 9.19
N SER A 125 1.16 -9.66 10.09
CA SER A 125 2.35 -9.20 10.81
C SER A 125 1.98 -8.72 12.20
N PHE A 126 2.72 -9.13 13.21
CA PHE A 126 2.50 -8.76 14.62
C PHE A 126 1.03 -8.95 15.08
N GLY A 127 0.36 -9.99 14.59
CA GLY A 127 -1.02 -10.29 14.92
C GLY A 127 -2.06 -9.39 14.25
N MET A 128 -1.66 -8.53 13.33
CA MET A 128 -2.57 -7.75 12.49
C MET A 128 -2.62 -8.34 11.09
N THR A 129 -3.82 -8.47 10.55
CA THR A 129 -4.04 -8.87 9.16
C THR A 129 -4.54 -7.68 8.37
N SER A 130 -3.90 -7.40 7.25
CA SER A 130 -4.32 -6.38 6.29
C SER A 130 -4.47 -7.03 4.92
N VAL A 131 -5.59 -6.77 4.27
CA VAL A 131 -5.84 -7.23 2.90
C VAL A 131 -5.72 -6.02 1.99
N GLN A 132 -4.94 -6.16 0.92
CA GLN A 132 -4.79 -5.16 -0.12
C GLN A 132 -5.08 -5.80 -1.47
N THR A 133 -5.96 -5.19 -2.26
CA THR A 133 -6.22 -5.64 -3.61
C THR A 133 -5.23 -4.98 -4.57
N ALA A 134 -4.41 -5.79 -5.23
CA ALA A 134 -3.51 -5.37 -6.30
C ALA A 134 -4.27 -5.33 -7.62
N TYR A 135 -4.07 -4.28 -8.41
CA TYR A 135 -4.57 -4.14 -9.77
C TYR A 135 -3.41 -4.14 -10.75
N CYS A 136 -3.47 -4.99 -11.75
CA CYS A 136 -2.38 -5.23 -12.68
C CYS A 136 -2.86 -5.24 -14.13
N ALA A 137 -2.14 -4.53 -15.01
CA ALA A 137 -2.27 -4.69 -16.45
C ALA A 137 -1.18 -5.64 -16.95
N VAL A 138 -1.56 -6.62 -17.76
CA VAL A 138 -0.68 -7.64 -18.33
C VAL A 138 -0.51 -7.35 -19.81
N SER A 139 0.73 -7.16 -20.25
CA SER A 139 1.03 -7.01 -21.68
C SER A 139 1.05 -8.36 -22.38
N LYS A 140 0.92 -8.37 -23.72
CA LYS A 140 1.04 -9.57 -24.55
C LYS A 140 2.43 -10.25 -24.45
N GLU A 141 3.44 -9.49 -24.05
CA GLU A 141 4.79 -9.98 -23.75
C GLU A 141 4.90 -10.64 -22.37
N GLY A 142 3.80 -10.72 -21.62
CA GLY A 142 3.76 -11.27 -20.25
C GLY A 142 4.26 -10.30 -19.17
N ARG A 143 4.61 -9.06 -19.53
CA ARG A 143 5.00 -8.03 -18.54
C ARG A 143 3.79 -7.60 -17.74
N ARG A 144 3.93 -7.61 -16.41
CA ARG A 144 2.89 -7.18 -15.47
C ARG A 144 3.22 -5.81 -14.89
N ILE A 145 2.28 -4.87 -15.02
CA ILE A 145 2.36 -3.53 -14.44
C ILE A 145 1.32 -3.43 -13.34
N VAL A 146 1.77 -3.52 -12.08
CA VAL A 146 0.90 -3.26 -10.93
C VAL A 146 0.72 -1.76 -10.81
N PHE A 147 -0.47 -1.28 -11.13
CA PHE A 147 -0.74 0.15 -11.18
C PHE A 147 -1.44 0.69 -9.94
N ALA A 148 -1.98 -0.19 -9.09
CA ALA A 148 -2.63 0.22 -7.86
C ALA A 148 -2.65 -0.87 -6.80
N TYR A 149 -2.73 -0.43 -5.55
CA TYR A 149 -3.14 -1.21 -4.39
C TYR A 149 -4.26 -0.46 -3.66
N THR A 150 -5.32 -1.15 -3.31
CA THR A 150 -6.38 -0.61 -2.46
C THR A 150 -6.52 -1.44 -1.19
N SER A 151 -6.73 -0.78 -0.06
CA SER A 151 -7.01 -1.45 1.21
C SER A 151 -8.40 -1.03 1.69
N PRO A 152 -9.21 -1.96 2.23
CA PRO A 152 -10.49 -1.63 2.83
C PRO A 152 -10.39 -0.60 3.96
N LEU A 153 -9.25 -0.57 4.67
CA LEU A 153 -8.98 0.37 5.75
C LEU A 153 -8.55 1.76 5.26
N ALA A 154 -7.91 1.82 4.09
CA ALA A 154 -7.50 3.05 3.44
C ALA A 154 -8.52 3.42 2.37
N ASN A 155 -9.69 3.88 2.78
CA ASN A 155 -10.77 4.30 1.87
C ASN A 155 -10.40 5.64 1.20
N TRP A 156 -9.32 5.61 0.38
CA TRP A 156 -8.77 6.78 -0.30
C TRP A 156 -9.56 7.16 -1.55
N ASN A 157 -10.74 6.55 -1.78
CA ASN A 157 -11.66 6.84 -2.90
C ASN A 157 -10.97 6.99 -4.27
N TYR A 158 -9.87 6.27 -4.50
CA TYR A 158 -9.34 6.13 -5.83
C TYR A 158 -10.20 5.12 -6.59
N GLN A 159 -10.66 5.52 -7.76
CA GLN A 159 -11.50 4.69 -8.63
C GLN A 159 -10.65 3.68 -9.43
N PHE A 160 -9.79 2.91 -8.75
CA PHE A 160 -8.92 1.95 -9.42
C PHE A 160 -9.67 0.75 -9.96
N ALA A 161 -10.74 0.32 -9.28
CA ALA A 161 -11.60 -0.75 -9.76
C ALA A 161 -12.30 -0.35 -11.06
N GLU A 162 -12.79 0.89 -11.14
CA GLU A 162 -13.39 1.46 -12.34
C GLU A 162 -12.37 1.60 -13.46
N ALA A 163 -11.15 2.08 -13.14
CA ALA A 163 -10.05 2.13 -14.11
C ALA A 163 -9.73 0.74 -14.65
N ALA A 164 -9.62 -0.27 -13.80
CA ALA A 164 -9.35 -1.65 -14.22
C ALA A 164 -10.43 -2.19 -15.16
N LYS A 165 -11.71 -1.97 -14.82
CA LYS A 165 -12.85 -2.35 -15.67
C LYS A 165 -12.80 -1.62 -17.02
N LEU A 166 -12.52 -0.32 -17.01
CA LEU A 166 -12.48 0.48 -18.23
C LEU A 166 -11.29 0.09 -19.12
N ILE A 167 -10.12 -0.21 -18.55
CA ILE A 167 -8.97 -0.75 -19.29
C ILE A 167 -9.34 -2.08 -19.94
N ALA A 168 -9.91 -3.02 -19.18
CA ALA A 168 -10.33 -4.31 -19.70
C ALA A 168 -11.36 -4.17 -20.84
N LEU A 169 -12.34 -3.27 -20.67
CA LEU A 169 -13.36 -2.99 -21.68
C LEU A 169 -12.76 -2.43 -22.98
N ARG A 170 -11.88 -1.41 -22.87
CA ARG A 170 -11.26 -0.75 -24.03
C ARG A 170 -10.28 -1.64 -24.76
N ALA A 171 -9.54 -2.46 -24.02
CA ALA A 171 -8.66 -3.47 -24.60
C ALA A 171 -9.40 -4.71 -25.11
N SER A 172 -10.69 -4.85 -24.85
CA SER A 172 -11.49 -6.04 -25.16
C SER A 172 -10.88 -7.33 -24.57
N VAL A 173 -10.37 -7.26 -23.35
CA VAL A 173 -9.74 -8.37 -22.62
C VAL A 173 -10.47 -8.68 -21.32
N PRO A 174 -10.31 -9.89 -20.76
CA PRO A 174 -10.95 -10.22 -19.50
C PRO A 174 -10.34 -9.46 -18.32
N LEU A 175 -11.19 -9.13 -17.34
CA LEU A 175 -10.79 -8.78 -15.99
C LEU A 175 -10.79 -10.06 -15.16
N ILE A 176 -9.61 -10.53 -14.74
CA ILE A 176 -9.42 -11.82 -14.10
C ILE A 176 -9.14 -11.60 -12.61
N ASP A 177 -9.98 -12.19 -11.75
CA ASP A 177 -9.68 -12.29 -10.33
C ASP A 177 -8.75 -13.48 -10.08
N ARG A 178 -7.55 -13.21 -9.57
CA ARG A 178 -6.53 -14.21 -9.23
C ARG A 178 -6.66 -14.74 -7.79
N GLY A 179 -7.71 -14.33 -7.08
CA GLY A 179 -7.96 -14.77 -5.71
C GLY A 179 -7.01 -14.13 -4.67
N ALA A 180 -6.91 -14.78 -3.51
CA ALA A 180 -6.13 -14.30 -2.37
C ALA A 180 -4.80 -15.06 -2.23
N VAL A 181 -3.73 -14.35 -1.82
CA VAL A 181 -2.42 -14.93 -1.55
C VAL A 181 -1.85 -14.41 -0.23
N ALA A 182 -1.21 -15.29 0.53
CA ALA A 182 -0.46 -14.88 1.71
C ALA A 182 0.83 -14.14 1.31
N VAL A 183 1.08 -13.02 1.96
CA VAL A 183 2.27 -12.21 1.71
C VAL A 183 3.09 -12.11 2.99
N GLY A 184 4.34 -12.52 2.93
CA GLY A 184 5.31 -12.30 4.00
C GLY A 184 5.75 -10.85 4.05
N GLY A 185 6.15 -10.38 5.23
CA GLY A 185 6.70 -9.03 5.41
C GLY A 185 6.43 -8.48 6.80
N ILE A 186 7.19 -7.46 7.19
CA ILE A 186 7.05 -6.84 8.52
C ILE A 186 5.88 -5.88 8.54
N THR A 187 5.72 -5.09 7.48
CA THR A 187 4.54 -4.25 7.25
C THR A 187 4.29 -4.10 5.74
N PRO A 188 3.01 -4.00 5.32
CA PRO A 188 2.69 -3.79 3.90
C PRO A 188 3.23 -2.46 3.36
N ALA A 189 3.56 -1.52 4.24
CA ALA A 189 3.99 -0.17 3.85
C ALA A 189 5.50 -0.05 3.64
N ILE A 190 6.32 -0.84 4.33
CA ILE A 190 7.78 -0.63 4.40
C ILE A 190 8.53 -1.81 3.78
N VAL A 191 8.20 -3.04 4.18
CA VAL A 191 8.84 -4.26 3.67
C VAL A 191 7.75 -5.17 3.13
N ARG A 192 7.51 -5.08 1.84
CA ARG A 192 6.56 -5.95 1.15
C ARG A 192 7.27 -7.21 0.69
N GLY A 193 6.79 -8.34 1.14
CA GLY A 193 7.01 -9.56 0.38
C GLY A 193 6.41 -9.36 -1.01
N THR A 194 7.08 -9.86 -2.03
CA THR A 194 6.56 -9.82 -3.40
C THR A 194 6.18 -11.24 -3.79
N PRO A 195 4.93 -11.67 -3.57
CA PRO A 195 4.53 -13.01 -3.96
C PRO A 195 4.64 -13.13 -5.48
N SER A 196 5.17 -14.26 -5.95
CA SER A 196 5.12 -14.58 -7.37
C SER A 196 3.66 -14.61 -7.83
N TRP A 197 3.39 -14.23 -9.07
CA TRP A 197 2.06 -14.37 -9.66
C TRP A 197 1.60 -15.82 -9.74
N ASP A 198 2.55 -16.75 -9.70
CA ASP A 198 2.30 -18.20 -9.72
C ASP A 198 2.17 -18.79 -8.30
N THR A 199 2.26 -17.96 -7.24
CA THR A 199 2.04 -18.42 -5.87
C THR A 199 0.62 -18.94 -5.74
N PRO A 200 0.42 -20.16 -5.19
CA PRO A 200 -0.92 -20.74 -5.00
C PRO A 200 -1.81 -19.82 -4.16
N ASN A 201 -3.09 -19.80 -4.49
CA ASN A 201 -4.07 -19.06 -3.72
C ASN A 201 -4.27 -19.68 -2.34
N MET A 202 -4.53 -18.83 -1.36
CA MET A 202 -4.96 -19.27 -0.04
C MET A 202 -6.32 -19.97 -0.14
N SER A 203 -6.48 -21.03 0.62
CA SER A 203 -7.81 -21.63 0.82
C SER A 203 -8.71 -20.68 1.63
N PRO A 204 -10.04 -20.83 1.54
CA PRO A 204 -10.98 -20.08 2.38
C PRO A 204 -10.71 -20.25 3.87
N GLU A 205 -10.30 -21.47 4.29
CA GLU A 205 -9.96 -21.79 5.68
C GLU A 205 -8.72 -21.03 6.14
N GLU A 206 -7.66 -21.01 5.34
CA GLU A 206 -6.43 -20.25 5.64
C GLU A 206 -6.71 -18.75 5.77
N ARG A 207 -7.60 -18.22 4.93
CA ARG A 207 -8.00 -16.80 4.99
C ARG A 207 -8.74 -16.48 6.29
N VAL A 208 -9.66 -17.36 6.71
CA VAL A 208 -10.37 -17.24 8.01
C VAL A 208 -9.41 -17.38 9.16
N GLU A 209 -8.48 -18.35 9.11
CA GLU A 209 -7.49 -18.57 10.15
C GLU A 209 -6.56 -17.36 10.31
N ALA A 210 -6.10 -16.75 9.22
CA ALA A 210 -5.30 -15.52 9.24
C ALA A 210 -6.05 -14.39 9.96
N GLY A 211 -7.35 -14.21 9.67
CA GLY A 211 -8.23 -13.26 10.34
C GLY A 211 -8.39 -13.54 11.83
N ASN A 212 -8.60 -14.79 12.21
CA ASN A 212 -8.75 -15.22 13.61
C ASN A 212 -7.47 -15.05 14.41
N LYS A 213 -6.29 -15.36 13.84
CA LYS A 213 -5.00 -15.11 14.48
C LYS A 213 -4.80 -13.62 14.78
N ALA A 214 -5.18 -12.76 13.87
CA ALA A 214 -5.12 -11.32 14.06
C ALA A 214 -6.03 -10.82 15.19
N ALA A 215 -7.27 -11.32 15.24
CA ALA A 215 -8.23 -10.96 16.29
C ALA A 215 -7.71 -11.40 17.69
N ARG A 216 -7.19 -12.62 17.81
CA ARG A 216 -6.61 -13.13 19.07
C ARG A 216 -5.41 -12.32 19.53
N ALA A 217 -4.53 -11.93 18.62
CA ALA A 217 -3.36 -11.13 18.99
C ALA A 217 -3.74 -9.72 19.44
N MET A 218 -4.74 -9.08 18.81
CA MET A 218 -5.29 -7.80 19.29
C MET A 218 -5.93 -7.93 20.68
N GLN A 219 -6.68 -9.00 20.92
CA GLN A 219 -7.27 -9.27 22.25
C GLN A 219 -6.20 -9.43 23.32
N LEU A 220 -5.13 -10.21 23.03
CA LEU A 220 -4.00 -10.36 23.95
C LEU A 220 -3.28 -9.04 24.23
N ALA A 221 -3.02 -8.25 23.19
CA ALA A 221 -2.39 -6.93 23.34
C ALA A 221 -3.26 -6.00 24.20
N PHE A 222 -4.58 -5.99 23.99
CA PHE A 222 -5.51 -5.22 24.82
C PHE A 222 -5.49 -5.64 26.28
N VAL A 223 -5.53 -6.97 26.55
CA VAL A 223 -5.44 -7.50 27.92
C VAL A 223 -4.13 -7.10 28.60
N VAL A 224 -3.00 -7.18 27.89
CA VAL A 224 -1.69 -6.77 28.44
C VAL A 224 -1.69 -5.28 28.79
N VAL A 225 -2.25 -4.41 27.92
CA VAL A 225 -2.36 -2.97 28.19
C VAL A 225 -3.23 -2.71 29.42
N VAL A 226 -4.39 -3.36 29.52
CA VAL A 226 -5.29 -3.21 30.67
C VAL A 226 -4.60 -3.64 31.97
N ILE A 227 -3.91 -4.80 31.98
CA ILE A 227 -3.15 -5.27 33.13
C ILE A 227 -2.06 -4.26 33.51
N ALA A 228 -1.28 -3.78 32.56
CA ALA A 228 -0.21 -2.80 32.81
C ALA A 228 -0.75 -1.50 33.41
N LEU A 229 -1.88 -0.99 32.90
CA LEU A 229 -2.54 0.20 33.44
C LEU A 229 -3.09 -0.04 34.85
N SER A 230 -3.66 -1.22 35.13
CA SER A 230 -4.19 -1.61 36.44
C SER A 230 -3.07 -1.69 37.49
N ILE A 231 -1.94 -2.33 37.15
CA ILE A 231 -0.76 -2.41 38.02
C ILE A 231 -0.26 -0.99 38.34
N ARG A 232 -0.15 -0.15 37.31
CA ARG A 232 0.29 1.25 37.50
C ARG A 232 -0.64 2.03 38.42
N ALA A 233 -1.95 1.87 38.28
CA ALA A 233 -2.94 2.52 39.14
C ALA A 233 -2.82 2.05 40.61
N CYS A 234 -2.57 0.75 40.83
CA CYS A 234 -2.37 0.17 42.16
C CYS A 234 -1.04 0.59 42.83
N THR A 235 -0.01 0.92 42.05
CA THR A 235 1.31 1.33 42.59
C THR A 235 1.43 2.84 42.84
N GLN A 236 0.46 3.63 42.44
CA GLN A 236 0.42 5.07 42.66
C GLN A 236 -0.41 5.46 43.91
N HIS A 237 -0.98 4.50 44.63
CA HIS A 237 -1.62 4.62 45.94
C HIS A 237 -0.77 3.96 47.02
#